data_1430c191f01b8641d53ceb8adfaef47e
#
_entry.id   1430c191f01b8641d53ceb8adfaef47e
#
_cell.length_a   1.000
_cell.length_b   1.000
_cell.length_c   1.000
_cell.angle_alpha   90.00
_cell.angle_beta   90.00
_cell.angle_gamma   90.00
#
_symmetry.space_group_name_H-M   'P 1'
#
loop_
_entity.id
_entity.type
_entity.pdbx_description
1 polymer ?
#
loop_
_entity_poly.entity_id
_entity_poly.type
_entity_poly.pdbx_seq_one_letter_code
_entity_poly.pdbx_strand_id
1 'polypeptide(L)'
;MKVSESKSLSKQIKRYAQVGGVVGKLATKLASQKYLGVKINKKKHAAEIRAALGNIKGPLMKVAQLSATIPDLLPDEYVEELRHLQSNAPPMGWLFVKRRMASELSQKWQNSFTNFEKEATKAASLGQVHKAVLPNKKIVACKLQYPDMESAVSADLSQLSLIFSIYQTYNKAIKTDEVFKEIKERLKEELDYVREKKLMQVFNNIFSKSDFVHVPESIDELSTKRLLTMTWLEGDSILKYKKAKKEIRNTIAKNMFFAWYKPFYKYGIIHGDPHLGNYTIQDDLSVNLFDFGCMRIFQGKFIKGVIDLYFALQNNDKSRAVHAYEQWGFTDISNKKIEVL
;
A
#
# COMPACT_ATOMS: atom_id res chain seq x y z
N MET A 1 -20.65 3.12 28.08
CA MET A 1 -19.81 4.01 27.27
C MET A 1 -18.46 4.33 27.89
N LYS A 2 -18.33 4.72 29.16
CA LYS A 2 -17.07 5.11 29.85
C LYS A 2 -15.97 4.02 29.95
N VAL A 3 -16.30 2.73 30.01
CA VAL A 3 -15.31 1.63 30.14
C VAL A 3 -14.57 1.33 28.81
N SER A 4 -15.12 1.72 27.66
CA SER A 4 -14.50 1.56 26.33
C SER A 4 -13.40 2.62 26.10
N GLU A 5 -13.60 3.85 26.54
CA GLU A 5 -12.65 4.96 26.36
C GLU A 5 -11.39 4.80 27.21
N SER A 6 -11.51 4.34 28.46
CA SER A 6 -10.35 4.13 29.33
C SER A 6 -9.43 3.01 28.86
N LYS A 7 -9.99 1.93 28.28
CA LYS A 7 -9.20 0.84 27.66
C LYS A 7 -8.53 1.27 26.35
N SER A 8 -9.14 2.17 25.59
CA SER A 8 -8.55 2.79 24.40
C SER A 8 -7.37 3.67 24.78
N LEU A 9 -7.52 4.53 25.78
CA LEU A 9 -6.49 5.46 26.26
C LEU A 9 -5.26 4.72 26.79
N SER A 10 -5.46 3.66 27.59
CA SER A 10 -4.34 2.86 28.14
C SER A 10 -3.57 2.11 27.05
N LYS A 11 -4.24 1.62 26.00
CA LYS A 11 -3.60 1.02 24.82
C LYS A 11 -2.81 2.06 24.01
N GLN A 12 -3.37 3.25 23.84
CA GLN A 12 -2.68 4.36 23.19
C GLN A 12 -1.41 4.75 23.95
N ILE A 13 -1.50 4.96 25.26
CA ILE A 13 -0.34 5.30 26.12
C ILE A 13 0.75 4.22 26.04
N LYS A 14 0.38 2.93 26.10
CA LYS A 14 1.34 1.83 25.97
C LYS A 14 2.03 1.81 24.59
N ARG A 15 1.27 2.10 23.53
CA ARG A 15 1.78 2.21 22.17
C ARG A 15 2.71 3.44 22.03
N TYR A 16 2.33 4.59 22.56
CA TYR A 16 3.18 5.79 22.61
C TYR A 16 4.50 5.52 23.33
N ALA A 17 4.47 4.82 24.46
CA ALA A 17 5.69 4.48 25.20
C ALA A 17 6.60 3.54 24.41
N GLN A 18 6.05 2.53 23.72
CA GLN A 18 6.83 1.59 22.91
C GLN A 18 7.48 2.28 21.70
N VAL A 19 6.72 3.08 20.95
CA VAL A 19 7.23 3.79 19.77
C VAL A 19 8.18 4.91 20.19
N GLY A 20 7.83 5.68 21.23
CA GLY A 20 8.70 6.71 21.79
C GLY A 20 10.06 6.19 22.24
N GLY A 21 10.10 4.98 22.79
CA GLY A 21 11.35 4.31 23.15
C GLY A 21 12.23 3.95 21.95
N VAL A 22 11.60 3.49 20.84
CA VAL A 22 12.32 3.18 19.58
C VAL A 22 12.81 4.46 18.91
N VAL A 23 11.95 5.47 18.80
CA VAL A 23 12.30 6.77 18.22
C VAL A 23 13.37 7.49 19.04
N GLY A 24 13.27 7.46 20.37
CA GLY A 24 14.29 8.03 21.26
C GLY A 24 15.66 7.37 21.08
N LYS A 25 15.72 6.04 20.99
CA LYS A 25 16.97 5.30 20.71
C LYS A 25 17.54 5.65 19.33
N LEU A 26 16.69 5.77 18.31
CA LEU A 26 17.10 6.17 16.97
C LEU A 26 17.70 7.60 16.98
N ALA A 27 17.02 8.55 17.57
CA ALA A 27 17.45 9.93 17.69
C ALA A 27 18.79 10.05 18.45
N THR A 28 18.92 9.32 19.57
CA THR A 28 20.15 9.33 20.39
C THR A 28 21.34 8.72 19.61
N LYS A 29 21.14 7.63 18.89
CA LYS A 29 22.20 7.02 18.08
C LYS A 29 22.62 7.92 16.91
N LEU A 30 21.66 8.51 16.19
CA LEU A 30 21.96 9.45 15.11
C LEU A 30 22.67 10.71 15.62
N ALA A 31 22.24 11.24 16.75
CA ALA A 31 22.92 12.35 17.41
C ALA A 31 24.35 11.99 17.82
N SER A 32 24.57 10.82 18.41
CA SER A 32 25.91 10.36 18.79
C SER A 32 26.83 10.16 17.59
N GLN A 33 26.31 9.71 16.45
CA GLN A 33 27.09 9.65 15.21
C GLN A 33 27.53 11.06 14.75
N LYS A 34 26.62 12.02 14.77
CA LYS A 34 26.87 13.38 14.26
C LYS A 34 27.80 14.19 15.19
N TYR A 35 27.57 14.11 16.50
CA TYR A 35 28.28 14.97 17.47
C TYR A 35 29.49 14.29 18.12
N LEU A 36 29.50 12.94 18.20
CA LEU A 36 30.56 12.19 18.88
C LEU A 36 31.38 11.32 17.94
N GLY A 37 31.11 11.32 16.63
CA GLY A 37 31.85 10.54 15.64
C GLY A 37 31.72 9.02 15.80
N VAL A 38 30.75 8.55 16.57
CA VAL A 38 30.56 7.10 16.84
C VAL A 38 30.08 6.40 15.56
N LYS A 39 30.87 5.46 15.04
CA LYS A 39 30.47 4.65 13.89
C LYS A 39 29.31 3.72 14.27
N ILE A 40 28.15 3.94 13.68
CA ILE A 40 26.99 3.05 13.85
C ILE A 40 27.04 1.97 12.77
N ASN A 41 26.87 0.72 13.19
CA ASN A 41 26.59 -0.38 12.26
C ASN A 41 25.14 -0.25 11.78
N LYS A 42 24.93 0.38 10.61
CA LYS A 42 23.62 0.68 10.04
C LYS A 42 22.76 -0.59 9.87
N LYS A 43 23.33 -1.70 9.40
CA LYS A 43 22.61 -2.98 9.24
C LYS A 43 22.07 -3.52 10.57
N LYS A 44 22.90 -3.56 11.61
CA LYS A 44 22.47 -3.99 12.94
C LYS A 44 21.38 -3.08 13.50
N HIS A 45 21.52 -1.78 13.31
CA HIS A 45 20.55 -0.80 13.78
C HIS A 45 19.22 -0.88 13.00
N ALA A 46 19.26 -1.09 11.69
CA ALA A 46 18.08 -1.31 10.88
C ALA A 46 17.31 -2.59 11.29
N ALA A 47 18.03 -3.68 11.57
CA ALA A 47 17.45 -4.92 12.08
C ALA A 47 16.81 -4.75 13.47
N GLU A 48 17.42 -3.95 14.38
CA GLU A 48 16.84 -3.61 15.68
C GLU A 48 15.53 -2.82 15.52
N ILE A 49 15.47 -1.88 14.58
CA ILE A 49 14.26 -1.11 14.25
C ILE A 49 13.19 -2.04 13.68
N ARG A 50 13.53 -2.92 12.74
CA ARG A 50 12.60 -3.92 12.20
C ARG A 50 12.02 -4.79 13.32
N ALA A 51 12.84 -5.32 14.19
CA ALA A 51 12.39 -6.16 15.31
C ALA A 51 11.44 -5.40 16.26
N ALA A 52 11.71 -4.12 16.52
CA ALA A 52 10.88 -3.28 17.36
C ALA A 52 9.55 -2.93 16.67
N LEU A 53 9.56 -2.60 15.37
CA LEU A 53 8.38 -2.28 14.57
C LEU A 53 7.56 -3.52 14.21
N GLY A 54 8.19 -4.68 14.01
CA GLY A 54 7.51 -5.93 13.67
C GLY A 54 6.55 -6.44 14.73
N ASN A 55 6.74 -6.02 15.98
CA ASN A 55 5.81 -6.30 17.08
C ASN A 55 4.63 -5.30 17.15
N ILE A 56 4.65 -4.21 16.36
CA ILE A 56 3.65 -3.18 16.35
C ILE A 56 2.77 -3.39 15.11
N LYS A 57 1.56 -3.91 15.33
CA LYS A 57 0.57 -4.05 14.27
C LYS A 57 -0.04 -2.69 13.91
N GLY A 58 -0.27 -2.47 12.63
CA GLY A 58 -1.11 -1.37 12.16
C GLY A 58 -0.38 -0.29 11.36
N PRO A 59 -0.83 0.96 11.41
CA PRO A 59 -0.44 2.02 10.49
C PRO A 59 1.07 2.32 10.44
N LEU A 60 1.79 2.20 11.55
CA LEU A 60 3.23 2.48 11.59
C LEU A 60 4.03 1.55 10.65
N MET A 61 3.57 0.33 10.46
CA MET A 61 4.14 -0.60 9.47
C MET A 61 3.96 -0.06 8.05
N LYS A 62 2.78 0.46 7.73
CA LYS A 62 2.50 1.05 6.41
C LYS A 62 3.26 2.37 6.22
N VAL A 63 3.40 3.18 7.27
CA VAL A 63 4.27 4.37 7.27
C VAL A 63 5.70 4.01 6.90
N ALA A 64 6.26 3.00 7.57
CA ALA A 64 7.62 2.53 7.29
C ALA A 64 7.77 2.05 5.82
N GLN A 65 6.77 1.33 5.30
CA GLN A 65 6.73 0.89 3.90
C GLN A 65 6.68 2.07 2.93
N LEU A 66 5.78 3.03 3.14
CA LEU A 66 5.67 4.23 2.31
C LEU A 66 6.96 5.06 2.36
N SER A 67 7.57 5.21 3.54
CA SER A 67 8.86 5.90 3.67
C SER A 67 9.99 5.20 2.90
N ALA A 68 9.93 3.87 2.80
CA ALA A 68 10.90 3.08 2.03
C ALA A 68 10.72 3.18 0.50
N THR A 69 9.60 3.74 0.02
CA THR A 69 9.37 3.97 -1.42
C THR A 69 9.83 5.36 -1.90
N ILE A 70 10.16 6.25 -0.97
CA ILE A 70 10.61 7.59 -1.30
C ILE A 70 12.13 7.58 -1.45
N PRO A 71 12.68 7.92 -2.63
CA PRO A 71 14.12 7.94 -2.87
C PRO A 71 14.83 8.84 -1.86
N ASP A 72 15.99 8.42 -1.38
CA ASP A 72 16.88 9.17 -0.49
C ASP A 72 16.29 9.61 0.87
N LEU A 73 15.06 9.21 1.19
CA LEU A 73 14.46 9.50 2.49
C LEU A 73 15.14 8.71 3.61
N LEU A 74 15.48 7.47 3.34
CA LEU A 74 16.17 6.57 4.30
C LEU A 74 17.36 5.89 3.62
N PRO A 75 18.46 5.61 4.36
CA PRO A 75 19.55 4.79 3.86
C PRO A 75 19.08 3.40 3.41
N ASP A 76 19.72 2.81 2.39
CA ASP A 76 19.31 1.54 1.77
C ASP A 76 19.16 0.39 2.77
N GLU A 77 20.04 0.33 3.78
CA GLU A 77 19.99 -0.72 4.80
C GLU A 77 18.69 -0.67 5.63
N TYR A 78 18.10 0.51 5.80
CA TYR A 78 16.80 0.69 6.47
C TYR A 78 15.65 0.35 5.54
N VAL A 79 15.74 0.76 4.28
CA VAL A 79 14.74 0.44 3.25
C VAL A 79 14.57 -1.07 3.10
N GLU A 80 15.68 -1.82 3.03
CA GLU A 80 15.67 -3.28 2.91
C GLU A 80 14.98 -3.95 4.12
N GLU A 81 15.37 -3.56 5.34
CA GLU A 81 14.79 -4.11 6.57
C GLU A 81 13.29 -3.75 6.73
N LEU A 82 12.88 -2.56 6.34
CA LEU A 82 11.48 -2.12 6.42
C LEU A 82 10.60 -2.82 5.37
N ARG A 83 11.14 -3.19 4.21
CA ARG A 83 10.43 -4.03 3.22
C ARG A 83 10.07 -5.41 3.78
N HIS A 84 10.89 -5.97 4.67
CA HIS A 84 10.59 -7.24 5.32
C HIS A 84 9.45 -7.19 6.35
N LEU A 85 8.96 -6.02 6.74
CA LEU A 85 7.81 -5.88 7.64
C LEU A 85 6.47 -6.28 6.99
N GLN A 86 6.42 -6.42 5.67
CA GLN A 86 5.17 -6.64 4.92
C GLN A 86 4.48 -7.98 5.19
N SER A 87 5.21 -9.02 5.61
CA SER A 87 4.73 -10.41 5.47
C SER A 87 4.18 -11.05 6.74
N ASN A 88 4.32 -10.47 7.94
CA ASN A 88 4.25 -11.26 9.16
C ASN A 88 3.36 -10.74 10.30
N ALA A 89 2.41 -9.85 10.05
CA ALA A 89 1.44 -9.47 11.09
C ALA A 89 0.45 -10.63 11.32
N PRO A 90 0.46 -11.32 12.49
CA PRO A 90 -0.48 -12.39 12.74
C PRO A 90 -1.91 -11.86 12.71
N PRO A 91 -2.87 -12.59 12.11
CA PRO A 91 -4.25 -12.16 12.02
C PRO A 91 -4.87 -12.02 13.42
N MET A 92 -5.88 -11.20 13.55
CA MET A 92 -6.69 -11.13 14.75
C MET A 92 -7.63 -12.32 14.83
N GLY A 93 -7.80 -12.86 16.03
CA GLY A 93 -8.60 -14.06 16.27
C GLY A 93 -10.10 -13.90 16.01
N TRP A 94 -10.81 -15.03 16.00
CA TRP A 94 -12.23 -15.14 15.67
C TRP A 94 -13.16 -14.21 16.46
N LEU A 95 -12.82 -13.89 17.73
CA LEU A 95 -13.62 -12.97 18.53
C LEU A 95 -13.66 -11.57 17.95
N PHE A 96 -12.54 -11.11 17.40
CA PHE A 96 -12.49 -9.84 16.65
C PHE A 96 -13.39 -9.91 15.42
N VAL A 97 -13.27 -10.98 14.60
CA VAL A 97 -14.07 -11.15 13.38
C VAL A 97 -15.57 -11.06 13.69
N LYS A 98 -16.05 -11.83 14.68
CA LYS A 98 -17.46 -11.79 15.09
C LYS A 98 -17.92 -10.38 15.46
N ARG A 99 -17.12 -9.66 16.25
CA ARG A 99 -17.46 -8.30 16.68
C ARG A 99 -17.48 -7.32 15.51
N ARG A 100 -16.53 -7.42 14.60
CA ARG A 100 -16.46 -6.54 13.41
C ARG A 100 -17.65 -6.83 12.49
N MET A 101 -17.91 -8.06 12.14
CA MET A 101 -19.03 -8.44 11.28
C MET A 101 -20.38 -8.03 11.88
N ALA A 102 -20.58 -8.24 13.19
CA ALA A 102 -21.79 -7.80 13.88
C ALA A 102 -21.94 -6.26 13.89
N SER A 103 -20.85 -5.53 13.98
CA SER A 103 -20.84 -4.05 13.92
C SER A 103 -21.15 -3.51 12.52
N GLU A 104 -20.70 -4.20 11.46
CA GLU A 104 -20.84 -3.74 10.07
C GLU A 104 -22.15 -4.20 9.41
N LEU A 105 -22.61 -5.42 9.69
CA LEU A 105 -23.78 -6.02 9.01
C LEU A 105 -24.97 -6.29 9.93
N SER A 106 -24.81 -6.43 11.21
CA SER A 106 -25.77 -6.70 12.28
C SER A 106 -25.41 -7.95 13.08
N GLN A 107 -26.12 -8.18 14.21
CA GLN A 107 -25.92 -9.39 15.04
C GLN A 107 -26.26 -10.70 14.30
N LYS A 108 -27.07 -10.64 13.24
CA LYS A 108 -27.48 -11.79 12.42
C LYS A 108 -26.63 -11.96 11.14
N TRP A 109 -25.48 -11.36 11.08
CA TRP A 109 -24.61 -11.38 9.89
C TRP A 109 -24.30 -12.79 9.35
N GLN A 110 -24.28 -13.80 10.22
CA GLN A 110 -24.05 -15.19 9.80
C GLN A 110 -25.09 -15.69 8.79
N ASN A 111 -26.31 -15.17 8.84
CA ASN A 111 -27.37 -15.56 7.91
C ASN A 111 -27.08 -15.13 6.45
N SER A 112 -26.15 -14.21 6.25
CA SER A 112 -25.71 -13.78 4.92
C SER A 112 -24.73 -14.77 4.26
N PHE A 113 -24.29 -15.79 5.00
CA PHE A 113 -23.28 -16.74 4.52
C PHE A 113 -23.70 -18.17 4.84
N THR A 114 -23.48 -19.11 3.92
CA THR A 114 -23.62 -20.56 4.19
C THR A 114 -22.37 -21.10 4.87
N ASN A 115 -21.21 -20.51 4.56
CA ASN A 115 -19.94 -20.79 5.22
C ASN A 115 -19.14 -19.52 5.36
N PHE A 116 -18.41 -19.37 6.48
CA PHE A 116 -17.48 -18.28 6.71
C PHE A 116 -16.24 -18.85 7.42
N GLU A 117 -15.08 -18.79 6.75
CA GLU A 117 -13.83 -19.34 7.31
C GLU A 117 -13.40 -18.54 8.54
N LYS A 118 -13.19 -19.23 9.66
CA LYS A 118 -12.83 -18.60 10.94
C LYS A 118 -11.42 -18.04 10.95
N GLU A 119 -10.53 -18.67 10.20
CA GLU A 119 -9.15 -18.22 10.05
C GLU A 119 -9.01 -17.28 8.85
N ALA A 120 -8.18 -16.27 8.99
CA ALA A 120 -7.92 -15.35 7.88
C ALA A 120 -7.11 -16.07 6.80
N THR A 121 -7.58 -16.00 5.57
CA THR A 121 -6.88 -16.54 4.39
C THR A 121 -5.64 -15.70 4.07
N LYS A 122 -5.71 -14.37 4.29
CA LYS A 122 -4.59 -13.44 4.10
C LYS A 122 -4.63 -12.32 5.14
N ALA A 123 -3.45 -11.83 5.53
CA ALA A 123 -3.32 -10.54 6.19
C ALA A 123 -3.32 -9.42 5.14
N ALA A 124 -3.99 -8.32 5.43
CA ALA A 124 -3.88 -7.06 4.71
C ALA A 124 -3.12 -6.05 5.58
N SER A 125 -2.61 -4.94 4.99
CA SER A 125 -1.81 -3.95 5.73
C SER A 125 -2.51 -3.43 6.98
N LEU A 126 -3.79 -3.07 6.87
CA LEU A 126 -4.62 -2.53 7.96
C LEU A 126 -5.83 -3.40 8.27
N GLY A 127 -5.80 -4.68 7.88
CA GLY A 127 -6.93 -5.58 8.01
C GLY A 127 -6.57 -7.05 7.78
N GLN A 128 -7.59 -7.86 7.57
CA GLN A 128 -7.46 -9.27 7.20
C GLN A 128 -8.58 -9.71 6.29
N VAL A 129 -8.34 -10.75 5.49
CA VAL A 129 -9.27 -11.27 4.49
C VAL A 129 -9.71 -12.67 4.88
N HIS A 130 -11.01 -12.91 4.83
CA HIS A 130 -11.63 -14.21 5.06
C HIS A 130 -12.35 -14.69 3.81
N LYS A 131 -12.24 -15.97 3.51
CA LYS A 131 -13.03 -16.63 2.46
C LYS A 131 -14.40 -17.01 3.04
N ALA A 132 -15.45 -16.78 2.27
CA ALA A 132 -16.80 -17.11 2.67
C ALA A 132 -17.64 -17.59 1.46
N VAL A 133 -18.78 -18.23 1.72
CA VAL A 133 -19.70 -18.71 0.70
C VAL A 133 -21.08 -18.11 0.96
N LEU A 134 -21.64 -17.47 -0.06
CA LEU A 134 -22.99 -16.92 -0.01
C LEU A 134 -24.06 -18.01 -0.18
N PRO A 135 -25.35 -17.77 0.16
CA PRO A 135 -26.45 -18.70 -0.04
C PRO A 135 -26.62 -19.19 -1.50
N ASN A 136 -26.28 -18.34 -2.46
CA ASN A 136 -26.27 -18.68 -3.90
C ASN A 136 -25.00 -19.45 -4.34
N LYS A 137 -24.23 -19.97 -3.41
CA LYS A 137 -22.96 -20.71 -3.62
C LYS A 137 -21.81 -19.89 -4.20
N LYS A 138 -21.97 -18.57 -4.41
CA LYS A 138 -20.86 -17.69 -4.85
C LYS A 138 -19.81 -17.60 -3.74
N ILE A 139 -18.55 -17.83 -4.08
CA ILE A 139 -17.42 -17.69 -3.15
C ILE A 139 -17.00 -16.23 -3.12
N VAL A 140 -16.78 -15.70 -1.93
CA VAL A 140 -16.43 -14.29 -1.71
C VAL A 140 -15.23 -14.12 -0.76
N ALA A 141 -14.54 -13.01 -0.90
CA ALA A 141 -13.52 -12.51 0.02
C ALA A 141 -14.14 -11.39 0.86
N CYS A 142 -14.02 -11.49 2.18
CA CYS A 142 -14.43 -10.46 3.14
C CYS A 142 -13.16 -9.78 3.71
N LYS A 143 -12.82 -8.59 3.25
CA LYS A 143 -11.71 -7.77 3.75
C LYS A 143 -12.21 -6.96 4.95
N LEU A 144 -11.66 -7.24 6.14
CA LEU A 144 -12.07 -6.67 7.42
C LEU A 144 -10.98 -5.73 7.94
N GLN A 145 -11.32 -4.47 8.19
CA GLN A 145 -10.41 -3.51 8.80
C GLN A 145 -10.22 -3.81 10.30
N TYR A 146 -8.97 -3.71 10.79
CA TYR A 146 -8.67 -3.84 12.21
C TYR A 146 -9.37 -2.75 13.06
N PRO A 147 -9.60 -3.00 14.37
CA PRO A 147 -10.25 -2.02 15.25
C PRO A 147 -9.36 -0.81 15.46
N ASP A 148 -9.99 0.34 15.71
CA ASP A 148 -9.36 1.60 16.12
C ASP A 148 -8.28 2.14 15.16
N MET A 149 -8.34 1.74 13.85
CA MET A 149 -7.32 2.12 12.88
C MET A 149 -7.25 3.64 12.65
N GLU A 150 -8.36 4.35 12.63
CA GLU A 150 -8.36 5.81 12.48
C GLU A 150 -7.59 6.51 13.62
N SER A 151 -7.85 6.08 14.88
CA SER A 151 -7.12 6.58 16.04
C SER A 151 -5.64 6.18 16.01
N ALA A 152 -5.35 4.94 15.60
CA ALA A 152 -4.00 4.44 15.49
C ALA A 152 -3.20 5.20 14.41
N VAL A 153 -3.80 5.46 13.25
CA VAL A 153 -3.21 6.28 12.18
C VAL A 153 -2.91 7.69 12.68
N SER A 154 -3.87 8.33 13.37
CA SER A 154 -3.65 9.67 13.91
C SER A 154 -2.51 9.73 14.92
N ALA A 155 -2.41 8.73 15.80
CA ALA A 155 -1.33 8.62 16.77
C ALA A 155 0.03 8.40 16.10
N ASP A 156 0.12 7.47 15.16
CA ASP A 156 1.35 7.14 14.44
C ASP A 156 1.82 8.32 13.57
N LEU A 157 0.89 9.06 12.94
CA LEU A 157 1.19 10.28 12.19
C LEU A 157 1.78 11.39 13.08
N SER A 158 1.27 11.55 14.29
CA SER A 158 1.83 12.54 15.23
C SER A 158 3.27 12.20 15.60
N GLN A 159 3.59 10.91 15.75
CA GLN A 159 4.95 10.45 16.04
C GLN A 159 5.87 10.60 14.81
N LEU A 160 5.36 10.31 13.61
CA LEU A 160 6.10 10.53 12.36
C LEU A 160 6.44 12.00 12.15
N SER A 161 5.50 12.92 12.44
CA SER A 161 5.74 14.37 12.40
C SER A 161 6.90 14.78 13.31
N LEU A 162 6.98 14.21 14.51
CA LEU A 162 8.11 14.45 15.41
C LEU A 162 9.43 13.92 14.84
N ILE A 163 9.44 12.72 14.25
CA ILE A 163 10.64 12.16 13.60
C ILE A 163 11.09 13.07 12.46
N PHE A 164 10.18 13.52 11.61
CA PHE A 164 10.49 14.39 10.49
C PHE A 164 11.00 15.76 10.93
N SER A 165 10.43 16.34 11.98
CA SER A 165 10.94 17.61 12.51
C SER A 165 12.38 17.49 13.03
N ILE A 166 12.72 16.39 13.69
CA ILE A 166 14.10 16.10 14.09
C ILE A 166 14.99 15.90 12.87
N TYR A 167 14.55 15.11 11.87
CA TYR A 167 15.34 14.86 10.66
C TYR A 167 15.62 16.14 9.87
N GLN A 168 14.65 17.04 9.76
CA GLN A 168 14.74 18.33 9.04
C GLN A 168 15.80 19.25 9.65
N THR A 169 16.07 19.15 10.96
CA THR A 169 17.15 19.91 11.59
C THR A 169 18.54 19.43 11.13
N TYR A 170 18.66 18.18 10.66
CA TYR A 170 19.90 17.57 10.22
C TYR A 170 20.11 17.60 8.70
N ASN A 171 19.01 17.50 7.93
CA ASN A 171 19.05 17.50 6.47
C ASN A 171 18.00 18.46 5.89
N LYS A 172 18.43 19.64 5.48
CA LYS A 172 17.57 20.68 4.90
C LYS A 172 17.23 20.46 3.43
N ALA A 173 17.83 19.45 2.78
CA ALA A 173 17.63 19.19 1.35
C ALA A 173 16.26 18.57 1.04
N ILE A 174 15.63 17.89 2.01
CA ILE A 174 14.35 17.22 1.84
C ILE A 174 13.24 18.02 2.53
N LYS A 175 12.19 18.35 1.79
CA LYS A 175 10.98 18.99 2.32
C LYS A 175 10.10 17.94 3.01
N THR A 176 10.39 17.65 4.26
CA THR A 176 9.71 16.61 5.04
C THR A 176 8.21 16.87 5.22
N ASP A 177 7.76 18.12 5.14
CA ASP A 177 6.35 18.49 5.28
C ASP A 177 5.51 17.96 4.12
N GLU A 178 6.02 18.04 2.88
CA GLU A 178 5.35 17.49 1.70
C GLU A 178 5.29 15.96 1.75
N VAL A 179 6.38 15.33 2.16
CA VAL A 179 6.44 13.87 2.38
C VAL A 179 5.46 13.44 3.46
N PHE A 180 5.40 14.16 4.56
CA PHE A 180 4.46 13.88 5.65
C PHE A 180 3.00 14.00 5.19
N LYS A 181 2.68 15.04 4.42
CA LYS A 181 1.35 15.25 3.85
C LYS A 181 0.96 14.08 2.95
N GLU A 182 1.85 13.66 2.06
CA GLU A 182 1.62 12.52 1.16
C GLU A 182 1.37 11.22 1.95
N ILE A 183 2.21 10.89 2.94
CA ILE A 183 2.04 9.71 3.79
C ILE A 183 0.69 9.75 4.52
N LYS A 184 0.33 10.91 5.06
CA LYS A 184 -0.95 11.10 5.77
C LYS A 184 -2.15 10.85 4.85
N GLU A 185 -2.11 11.35 3.63
CA GLU A 185 -3.18 11.15 2.65
C GLU A 185 -3.28 9.68 2.26
N ARG A 186 -2.15 8.99 2.02
CA ARG A 186 -2.12 7.56 1.68
C ARG A 186 -2.68 6.67 2.78
N LEU A 187 -2.34 6.95 4.04
CA LEU A 187 -2.89 6.20 5.16
C LEU A 187 -4.41 6.39 5.31
N LYS A 188 -4.92 7.58 5.02
CA LYS A 188 -6.37 7.83 5.02
C LYS A 188 -7.06 7.08 3.89
N GLU A 189 -6.48 7.06 2.68
CA GLU A 189 -7.00 6.32 1.53
C GLU A 189 -7.06 4.81 1.80
N GLU A 190 -6.05 4.24 2.44
CA GLU A 190 -6.02 2.83 2.85
C GLU A 190 -7.14 2.43 3.83
N LEU A 191 -7.65 3.39 4.60
CA LEU A 191 -8.76 3.16 5.52
C LEU A 191 -10.13 3.34 4.86
N ASP A 192 -10.20 3.87 3.65
CA ASP A 192 -11.46 4.18 2.97
C ASP A 192 -11.89 3.04 2.03
N TYR A 193 -12.53 2.01 2.61
CA TYR A 193 -13.05 0.89 1.83
C TYR A 193 -14.20 1.28 0.88
N VAL A 194 -14.87 2.41 1.13
CA VAL A 194 -15.88 2.93 0.19
C VAL A 194 -15.20 3.46 -1.07
N ARG A 195 -14.07 4.17 -0.92
CA ARG A 195 -13.24 4.62 -2.03
C ARG A 195 -12.61 3.43 -2.75
N GLU A 196 -12.03 2.47 -2.03
CA GLU A 196 -11.44 1.26 -2.60
C GLU A 196 -12.46 0.49 -3.45
N LYS A 197 -13.69 0.32 -2.95
CA LYS A 197 -14.79 -0.30 -3.68
C LYS A 197 -15.08 0.42 -5.00
N LYS A 198 -15.20 1.76 -5.00
CA LYS A 198 -15.45 2.55 -6.21
C LYS A 198 -14.32 2.38 -7.23
N LEU A 199 -13.08 2.40 -6.80
CA LEU A 199 -11.92 2.23 -7.68
C LEU A 199 -11.85 0.82 -8.26
N MET A 200 -12.15 -0.21 -7.45
CA MET A 200 -12.29 -1.58 -7.91
C MET A 200 -13.35 -1.70 -9.01
N GLN A 201 -14.52 -1.05 -8.86
CA GLN A 201 -15.57 -1.02 -9.88
C GLN A 201 -15.10 -0.34 -11.18
N VAL A 202 -14.32 0.76 -11.07
CA VAL A 202 -13.71 1.41 -12.25
C VAL A 202 -12.77 0.44 -12.98
N PHE A 203 -11.89 -0.26 -12.26
CA PHE A 203 -10.99 -1.25 -12.86
C PHE A 203 -11.74 -2.44 -13.44
N ASN A 204 -12.78 -2.92 -12.78
CA ASN A 204 -13.65 -3.98 -13.30
C ASN A 204 -14.25 -3.56 -14.66
N ASN A 205 -14.75 -2.33 -14.78
CA ASN A 205 -15.27 -1.79 -16.04
C ASN A 205 -14.19 -1.67 -17.13
N ILE A 206 -12.97 -1.23 -16.77
CA ILE A 206 -11.84 -1.12 -17.71
C ILE A 206 -11.47 -2.49 -18.29
N PHE A 207 -11.56 -3.54 -17.48
CA PHE A 207 -11.16 -4.90 -17.85
C PHE A 207 -12.33 -5.84 -18.14
N SER A 208 -13.58 -5.36 -18.17
CA SER A 208 -14.79 -6.17 -18.37
C SER A 208 -14.78 -7.03 -19.65
N LYS A 209 -14.00 -6.64 -20.66
CA LYS A 209 -13.82 -7.35 -21.94
C LYS A 209 -12.41 -7.93 -22.09
N SER A 210 -11.71 -8.17 -20.99
CA SER A 210 -10.35 -8.73 -21.01
C SER A 210 -10.38 -10.20 -20.64
N ASP A 211 -9.78 -11.04 -21.46
CA ASP A 211 -9.67 -12.47 -21.19
C ASP A 211 -8.44 -12.81 -20.31
N PHE A 212 -7.56 -11.84 -20.05
CA PHE A 212 -6.29 -12.08 -19.38
C PHE A 212 -6.02 -11.14 -18.18
N VAL A 213 -6.97 -10.28 -17.82
CA VAL A 213 -6.92 -9.48 -16.58
C VAL A 213 -8.27 -9.53 -15.91
N HIS A 214 -8.30 -9.98 -14.66
CA HIS A 214 -9.51 -10.12 -13.87
C HIS A 214 -9.48 -9.22 -12.64
N VAL A 215 -10.62 -8.62 -12.32
CA VAL A 215 -10.83 -7.75 -11.17
C VAL A 215 -12.03 -8.28 -10.39
N PRO A 216 -11.97 -8.38 -9.05
CA PRO A 216 -13.12 -8.80 -8.28
C PRO A 216 -14.33 -7.86 -8.46
N GLU A 217 -15.53 -8.39 -8.33
CA GLU A 217 -16.77 -7.61 -8.26
C GLU A 217 -17.13 -7.35 -6.80
N SER A 218 -17.54 -6.14 -6.45
CA SER A 218 -18.06 -5.84 -5.11
C SER A 218 -19.42 -6.48 -4.87
N ILE A 219 -19.65 -6.91 -3.64
CA ILE A 219 -20.98 -7.30 -3.13
C ILE A 219 -21.46 -6.13 -2.28
N ASP A 220 -22.24 -5.26 -2.86
CA ASP A 220 -22.53 -3.93 -2.28
C ASP A 220 -23.33 -4.02 -0.99
N GLU A 221 -24.31 -4.93 -0.91
CA GLU A 221 -25.13 -5.19 0.27
C GLU A 221 -24.33 -5.78 1.46
N LEU A 222 -23.15 -6.32 1.21
CA LEU A 222 -22.23 -6.85 2.22
C LEU A 222 -20.94 -6.03 2.34
N SER A 223 -20.98 -4.78 1.88
CA SER A 223 -19.82 -3.87 1.94
C SER A 223 -20.18 -2.57 2.69
N THR A 224 -19.28 -2.14 3.58
CA THR A 224 -19.44 -0.95 4.42
C THR A 224 -18.15 -0.14 4.47
N LYS A 225 -18.03 0.85 5.36
CA LYS A 225 -16.79 1.61 5.55
C LYS A 225 -15.59 0.77 5.97
N ARG A 226 -15.81 -0.36 6.68
CA ARG A 226 -14.75 -1.17 7.31
C ARG A 226 -14.84 -2.64 6.97
N LEU A 227 -15.72 -3.00 6.05
CA LEU A 227 -15.89 -4.33 5.48
C LEU A 227 -16.04 -4.16 3.95
N LEU A 228 -15.13 -4.75 3.18
CA LEU A 228 -15.25 -4.85 1.73
C LEU A 228 -15.43 -6.32 1.37
N THR A 229 -16.62 -6.65 0.85
CA THR A 229 -16.94 -7.99 0.35
C THR A 229 -16.91 -7.98 -1.17
N MET A 230 -16.18 -8.92 -1.75
CA MET A 230 -15.96 -9.02 -3.19
C MET A 230 -15.89 -10.49 -3.63
N THR A 231 -16.05 -10.76 -4.92
CA THR A 231 -15.92 -12.10 -5.48
C THR A 231 -14.53 -12.66 -5.22
N TRP A 232 -14.46 -13.95 -4.90
CA TRP A 232 -13.19 -14.65 -4.79
C TRP A 232 -12.66 -14.99 -6.19
N LEU A 233 -11.41 -14.68 -6.45
CA LEU A 233 -10.70 -15.09 -7.66
C LEU A 233 -9.64 -16.11 -7.28
N GLU A 234 -9.72 -17.30 -7.88
CA GLU A 234 -8.70 -18.34 -7.69
C GLU A 234 -7.43 -17.99 -8.47
N GLY A 235 -6.29 -18.41 -7.96
CA GLY A 235 -5.00 -18.21 -8.62
C GLY A 235 -3.82 -18.41 -7.68
N ASP A 236 -2.69 -18.73 -8.27
CA ASP A 236 -1.42 -18.94 -7.58
C ASP A 236 -0.63 -17.64 -7.41
N SER A 237 0.23 -17.61 -6.38
CA SER A 237 1.20 -16.52 -6.24
C SER A 237 2.10 -16.42 -7.47
N ILE A 238 2.30 -15.22 -7.99
CA ILE A 238 3.23 -14.94 -9.10
C ILE A 238 4.64 -15.49 -8.84
N LEU A 239 5.06 -15.56 -7.58
CA LEU A 239 6.38 -16.09 -7.19
C LEU A 239 6.56 -17.58 -7.52
N LYS A 240 5.47 -18.35 -7.64
CA LYS A 240 5.48 -19.75 -8.10
C LYS A 240 6.09 -19.88 -9.50
N TYR A 241 5.90 -18.87 -10.34
CA TYR A 241 6.35 -18.86 -11.74
C TYR A 241 7.78 -18.32 -11.94
N LYS A 242 8.50 -17.95 -10.88
CA LYS A 242 9.87 -17.39 -10.97
C LYS A 242 10.83 -18.30 -11.76
N LYS A 243 10.67 -19.61 -11.62
CA LYS A 243 11.49 -20.63 -12.32
C LYS A 243 10.77 -21.32 -13.49
N ALA A 244 9.59 -20.82 -13.91
CA ALA A 244 8.86 -21.37 -15.04
C ALA A 244 9.61 -21.10 -16.36
N LYS A 245 9.22 -21.81 -17.43
CA LYS A 245 9.76 -21.60 -18.78
C LYS A 245 9.62 -20.13 -19.21
N LYS A 246 10.52 -19.68 -20.07
CA LYS A 246 10.61 -18.28 -20.54
C LYS A 246 9.29 -17.80 -21.16
N GLU A 247 8.63 -18.66 -21.93
CA GLU A 247 7.36 -18.39 -22.61
C GLU A 247 6.26 -18.07 -21.60
N ILE A 248 6.13 -18.89 -20.54
CA ILE A 248 5.18 -18.69 -19.45
C ILE A 248 5.45 -17.35 -18.73
N ARG A 249 6.72 -17.10 -18.37
CA ARG A 249 7.11 -15.85 -17.72
C ARG A 249 6.84 -14.62 -18.58
N ASN A 250 7.10 -14.73 -19.88
CA ASN A 250 6.84 -13.64 -20.83
C ASN A 250 5.33 -13.37 -20.98
N THR A 251 4.50 -14.41 -21.03
CA THR A 251 3.04 -14.26 -21.07
C THR A 251 2.53 -13.53 -19.83
N ILE A 252 2.94 -13.98 -18.64
CA ILE A 252 2.57 -13.33 -17.38
C ILE A 252 3.05 -11.86 -17.36
N ALA A 253 4.30 -11.60 -17.75
CA ALA A 253 4.85 -10.25 -17.80
C ALA A 253 4.09 -9.34 -18.77
N LYS A 254 3.70 -9.85 -19.95
CA LYS A 254 2.85 -9.13 -20.92
C LYS A 254 1.49 -8.80 -20.33
N ASN A 255 0.84 -9.76 -19.68
CA ASN A 255 -0.48 -9.56 -19.07
C ASN A 255 -0.41 -8.54 -17.91
N MET A 256 0.63 -8.62 -17.07
CA MET A 256 0.88 -7.63 -16.02
C MET A 256 1.17 -6.24 -16.59
N PHE A 257 2.01 -6.14 -17.63
CA PHE A 257 2.26 -4.87 -18.30
C PHE A 257 0.97 -4.24 -18.81
N PHE A 258 0.11 -5.03 -19.47
CA PHE A 258 -1.19 -4.56 -19.94
C PHE A 258 -2.11 -4.13 -18.79
N ALA A 259 -2.14 -4.90 -17.70
CA ALA A 259 -2.93 -4.57 -16.51
C ALA A 259 -2.56 -3.20 -15.91
N TRP A 260 -1.29 -2.79 -16.03
CA TRP A 260 -0.78 -1.51 -15.54
C TRP A 260 -0.96 -0.37 -16.52
N TYR A 261 -0.56 -0.59 -17.78
CA TYR A 261 -0.44 0.49 -18.76
C TYR A 261 -1.76 0.83 -19.47
N LYS A 262 -2.67 -0.13 -19.68
CA LYS A 262 -3.98 0.19 -20.28
C LYS A 262 -4.77 1.22 -19.47
N PRO A 263 -4.94 1.06 -18.13
CA PRO A 263 -5.60 2.07 -17.31
C PRO A 263 -4.87 3.41 -17.33
N PHE A 264 -3.54 3.40 -17.27
CA PHE A 264 -2.73 4.60 -17.29
C PHE A 264 -2.88 5.40 -18.57
N TYR A 265 -2.61 4.79 -19.72
CA TYR A 265 -2.62 5.51 -20.99
C TYR A 265 -4.02 5.89 -21.50
N LYS A 266 -5.04 5.10 -21.18
CA LYS A 266 -6.39 5.37 -21.68
C LYS A 266 -7.25 6.20 -20.73
N TYR A 267 -7.03 6.07 -19.43
CA TYR A 267 -7.90 6.63 -18.40
C TYR A 267 -7.18 7.51 -17.40
N GLY A 268 -5.86 7.63 -17.48
CA GLY A 268 -5.05 8.40 -16.54
C GLY A 268 -4.99 7.82 -15.14
N ILE A 269 -5.23 6.52 -14.99
CA ILE A 269 -5.28 5.83 -13.70
C ILE A 269 -4.22 4.72 -13.65
N ILE A 270 -3.46 4.63 -12.55
CA ILE A 270 -2.51 3.53 -12.35
C ILE A 270 -2.68 2.90 -10.96
N HIS A 271 -2.43 1.60 -10.88
CA HIS A 271 -2.31 0.89 -9.61
C HIS A 271 -1.01 1.32 -8.92
N GLY A 272 -1.12 2.07 -7.83
CA GLY A 272 0.02 2.69 -7.16
C GLY A 272 0.77 1.80 -6.16
N ASP A 273 0.39 0.53 -6.00
CA ASP A 273 1.07 -0.44 -5.13
C ASP A 273 1.50 -1.70 -5.91
N PRO A 274 2.74 -1.72 -6.47
CA PRO A 274 3.25 -2.83 -7.26
C PRO A 274 3.64 -4.06 -6.45
N HIS A 275 3.16 -4.19 -5.22
CA HIS A 275 3.49 -5.32 -4.38
C HIS A 275 3.00 -6.64 -4.97
N LEU A 276 3.86 -7.66 -5.04
CA LEU A 276 3.54 -8.94 -5.67
C LEU A 276 2.38 -9.69 -5.00
N GLY A 277 2.04 -9.37 -3.75
CA GLY A 277 0.87 -9.91 -3.04
C GLY A 277 -0.48 -9.40 -3.57
N ASN A 278 -0.48 -8.34 -4.39
CA ASN A 278 -1.66 -7.77 -5.01
C ASN A 278 -2.01 -8.41 -6.36
N TYR A 279 -1.31 -9.50 -6.72
CA TYR A 279 -1.50 -10.24 -7.97
C TYR A 279 -1.54 -11.73 -7.71
N THR A 280 -2.41 -12.44 -8.41
CA THR A 280 -2.34 -13.91 -8.56
C THR A 280 -2.49 -14.27 -10.03
N ILE A 281 -2.01 -15.45 -10.40
CA ILE A 281 -2.01 -15.96 -11.76
C ILE A 281 -2.94 -17.16 -11.82
N GLN A 282 -3.90 -17.15 -12.73
CA GLN A 282 -4.79 -18.29 -12.99
C GLN A 282 -4.08 -19.36 -13.85
N ASP A 283 -4.71 -20.52 -14.01
CA ASP A 283 -4.15 -21.64 -14.77
C ASP A 283 -3.92 -21.32 -16.24
N ASP A 284 -4.71 -20.41 -16.81
CA ASP A 284 -4.58 -19.90 -18.19
C ASP A 284 -3.54 -18.79 -18.33
N LEU A 285 -2.79 -18.47 -17.28
CA LEU A 285 -1.81 -17.40 -17.16
C LEU A 285 -2.40 -15.99 -17.17
N SER A 286 -3.72 -15.85 -17.03
CA SER A 286 -4.36 -14.56 -16.77
C SER A 286 -4.01 -14.01 -15.38
N VAL A 287 -4.11 -12.71 -15.20
CA VAL A 287 -3.70 -11.99 -13.99
C VAL A 287 -4.92 -11.51 -13.23
N ASN A 288 -5.03 -11.87 -11.98
CA ASN A 288 -5.97 -11.25 -11.05
C ASN A 288 -5.33 -10.02 -10.39
N LEU A 289 -6.06 -8.90 -10.33
CA LEU A 289 -5.67 -7.70 -9.62
C LEU A 289 -6.43 -7.57 -8.31
N PHE A 290 -5.73 -7.22 -7.25
CA PHE A 290 -6.30 -6.98 -5.92
C PHE A 290 -5.79 -5.66 -5.34
N ASP A 291 -6.45 -5.19 -4.26
CA ASP A 291 -6.10 -4.02 -3.45
C ASP A 291 -6.08 -2.70 -4.24
N PHE A 292 -7.27 -2.09 -4.35
CA PHE A 292 -7.48 -0.85 -5.09
C PHE A 292 -7.38 0.42 -4.21
N GLY A 293 -6.87 0.29 -2.97
CA GLY A 293 -6.69 1.39 -2.04
C GLY A 293 -5.69 2.45 -2.50
N CYS A 294 -4.63 2.03 -3.19
CA CYS A 294 -3.50 2.88 -3.59
C CYS A 294 -3.54 3.35 -5.06
N MET A 295 -4.71 3.57 -5.64
CA MET A 295 -4.81 4.07 -7.02
C MET A 295 -4.35 5.52 -7.15
N ARG A 296 -3.69 5.85 -8.28
CA ARG A 296 -3.28 7.20 -8.66
C ARG A 296 -4.01 7.63 -9.90
N ILE A 297 -4.57 8.84 -9.84
CA ILE A 297 -5.26 9.48 -10.96
C ILE A 297 -4.42 10.67 -11.41
N PHE A 298 -4.07 10.70 -12.69
CA PHE A 298 -3.26 11.74 -13.29
C PHE A 298 -4.08 12.63 -14.23
N GLN A 299 -3.70 13.89 -14.30
CA GLN A 299 -4.28 14.81 -15.27
C GLN A 299 -3.87 14.41 -16.69
N GLY A 300 -4.74 14.67 -17.68
CA GLY A 300 -4.48 14.31 -19.08
C GLY A 300 -3.19 14.92 -19.66
N LYS A 301 -2.82 16.12 -19.21
CA LYS A 301 -1.55 16.74 -19.62
C LYS A 301 -0.32 15.97 -19.15
N PHE A 302 -0.38 15.34 -17.95
CA PHE A 302 0.71 14.49 -17.45
C PHE A 302 0.88 13.26 -18.32
N ILE A 303 -0.24 12.60 -18.66
CA ILE A 303 -0.22 11.42 -19.55
C ILE A 303 0.30 11.78 -20.94
N LYS A 304 -0.13 12.93 -21.47
CA LYS A 304 0.40 13.43 -22.74
C LYS A 304 1.91 13.62 -22.70
N GLY A 305 2.42 14.22 -21.63
CA GLY A 305 3.88 14.35 -21.42
C GLY A 305 4.61 13.01 -21.42
N VAL A 306 4.03 11.97 -20.77
CA VAL A 306 4.63 10.60 -20.78
C VAL A 306 4.67 10.04 -22.21
N ILE A 307 3.59 10.19 -22.97
CA ILE A 307 3.52 9.72 -24.36
C ILE A 307 4.51 10.50 -25.25
N ASP A 308 4.57 11.82 -25.09
CA ASP A 308 5.47 12.68 -25.86
C ASP A 308 6.93 12.36 -25.56
N LEU A 309 7.30 12.12 -24.29
CA LEU A 309 8.66 11.70 -23.92
C LEU A 309 9.01 10.35 -24.53
N TYR A 310 8.10 9.37 -24.49
CA TYR A 310 8.32 8.06 -25.11
C TYR A 310 8.67 8.18 -26.61
N PHE A 311 7.90 8.95 -27.37
CA PHE A 311 8.17 9.17 -28.79
C PHE A 311 9.40 10.04 -29.02
N ALA A 312 9.67 11.02 -28.17
CA ALA A 312 10.88 11.82 -28.22
C ALA A 312 12.14 10.95 -28.10
N LEU A 313 12.16 10.03 -27.16
CA LEU A 313 13.27 9.08 -26.97
C LEU A 313 13.41 8.11 -28.15
N GLN A 314 12.31 7.58 -28.69
CA GLN A 314 12.36 6.70 -29.86
C GLN A 314 12.91 7.39 -31.11
N ASN A 315 12.57 8.67 -31.31
CA ASN A 315 12.93 9.42 -32.52
C ASN A 315 14.14 10.34 -32.30
N ASN A 316 14.76 10.30 -31.14
CA ASN A 316 15.84 11.22 -30.72
C ASN A 316 15.47 12.71 -30.88
N ASP A 317 14.21 13.06 -30.59
CA ASP A 317 13.63 14.41 -30.72
C ASP A 317 13.75 15.17 -29.41
N LYS A 318 14.84 15.92 -29.25
CA LYS A 318 15.11 16.73 -28.04
C LYS A 318 14.06 17.81 -27.80
N SER A 319 13.48 18.40 -28.84
CA SER A 319 12.48 19.46 -28.71
C SER A 319 11.19 18.90 -28.11
N ARG A 320 10.77 17.71 -28.56
CA ARG A 320 9.62 17.02 -28.00
C ARG A 320 9.84 16.55 -26.56
N ALA A 321 11.07 16.15 -26.21
CA ALA A 321 11.45 15.82 -24.84
C ALA A 321 11.34 17.05 -23.92
N VAL A 322 11.86 18.23 -24.33
CA VAL A 322 11.67 19.49 -23.60
C VAL A 322 10.20 19.74 -23.32
N HIS A 323 9.36 19.68 -24.37
CA HIS A 323 7.92 19.92 -24.24
C HIS A 323 7.25 18.93 -23.27
N ALA A 324 7.65 17.66 -23.27
CA ALA A 324 7.15 16.67 -22.32
C ALA A 324 7.45 17.04 -20.86
N TYR A 325 8.68 17.47 -20.56
CA TYR A 325 9.06 17.91 -19.22
C TYR A 325 8.32 19.20 -18.79
N GLU A 326 8.12 20.14 -19.72
CA GLU A 326 7.32 21.35 -19.47
C GLU A 326 5.88 21.02 -19.09
N GLN A 327 5.26 19.98 -19.69
CA GLN A 327 3.94 19.48 -19.31
C GLN A 327 3.89 18.99 -17.85
N TRP A 328 5.02 18.55 -17.30
CA TRP A 328 5.16 18.14 -15.90
C TRP A 328 5.52 19.27 -14.94
N GLY A 329 5.67 20.49 -15.46
CA GLY A 329 5.95 21.69 -14.65
C GLY A 329 7.44 21.99 -14.46
N PHE A 330 8.34 21.31 -15.19
CA PHE A 330 9.74 21.71 -15.21
C PHE A 330 9.91 22.98 -16.04
N THR A 331 10.71 23.93 -15.56
CA THR A 331 11.01 25.18 -16.23
C THR A 331 12.49 25.25 -16.60
N ASP A 332 12.82 26.08 -17.60
CA ASP A 332 14.20 26.35 -18.04
C ASP A 332 15.00 25.09 -18.42
N ILE A 333 14.38 24.18 -19.14
CA ILE A 333 15.03 22.97 -19.61
C ILE A 333 15.85 23.28 -20.86
N SER A 334 17.18 23.36 -20.69
CA SER A 334 18.13 23.47 -21.80
C SER A 334 18.45 22.07 -22.38
N ASN A 335 18.95 22.06 -23.63
CA ASN A 335 19.42 20.82 -24.27
C ASN A 335 20.51 20.09 -23.45
N LYS A 336 21.33 20.83 -22.68
CA LYS A 336 22.31 20.25 -21.75
C LYS A 336 21.66 19.57 -20.54
N LYS A 337 20.54 20.10 -20.04
CA LYS A 337 19.79 19.48 -18.93
C LYS A 337 19.10 18.20 -19.37
N ILE A 338 18.63 18.14 -20.64
CA ILE A 338 18.01 16.92 -21.20
C ILE A 338 19.00 15.76 -21.34
N GLU A 339 20.29 16.03 -21.55
CA GLU A 339 21.32 14.98 -21.63
C GLU A 339 21.57 14.31 -20.26
N VAL A 340 21.12 14.92 -19.18
CA VAL A 340 21.25 14.41 -17.79
C VAL A 340 19.96 13.77 -17.30
N LEU A 341 18.80 14.12 -17.86
CA LEU A 341 17.48 13.58 -17.56
C LEU A 341 17.14 12.38 -18.46
#